data_108069dc8eaa43ff71a46ffb69f6834a
#
_entry.id   108069dc8eaa43ff71a46ffb69f6834a
#
_cell.length_a   1.000
_cell.length_b   1.000
_cell.length_c   1.000
_cell.angle_alpha   90.00
_cell.angle_beta   90.00
_cell.angle_gamma   90.00
#
_symmetry.space_group_name_H-M   'P 1'
#
loop_
_entity.id
_entity.type
_entity.pdbx_description
1 polymer ?
#
loop_
_entity_poly.entity_id
_entity_poly.type
_entity_poly.pdbx_seq_one_letter_code
_entity_poly.pdbx_strand_id
1 'polypeptide(L)'
;MPTYLYKIQPVRPAMLSEGPSEEEARITNEHFEYLKGQMEQGTLILAGRTLNSDYSSFGIAIFNARDDAHMQELTEADPGVAKRLFRAEWYPYRIALHAPGNTGDQ
;
A
#
# COMPACT_ATOMS: atom_id res chain seq x y z
N MET A 1 5.70 -18.71 -3.64
CA MET A 1 4.51 -18.04 -3.09
C MET A 1 3.89 -17.14 -4.15
N PRO A 2 2.59 -17.11 -4.25
CA PRO A 2 1.94 -16.16 -5.16
C PRO A 2 2.26 -14.70 -4.82
N THR A 3 2.30 -13.88 -5.84
CA THR A 3 2.56 -12.44 -5.71
C THR A 3 1.29 -11.68 -6.03
N TYR A 4 1.10 -10.55 -5.36
CA TYR A 4 -0.10 -9.72 -5.50
C TYR A 4 0.26 -8.26 -5.62
N LEU A 5 -0.48 -7.55 -6.45
CA LEU A 5 -0.44 -6.09 -6.51
C LEU A 5 -1.55 -5.55 -5.60
N TYR A 6 -1.17 -4.69 -4.67
CA TYR A 6 -2.06 -4.03 -3.72
C TYR A 6 -2.09 -2.55 -4.10
N LYS A 7 -3.28 -2.01 -4.32
CA LYS A 7 -3.44 -0.61 -4.73
C LYS A 7 -4.36 0.09 -3.76
N ILE A 8 -3.94 1.28 -3.29
CA ILE A 8 -4.76 2.08 -2.39
C ILE A 8 -4.95 3.48 -2.94
N GLN A 9 -6.11 4.07 -2.62
CA GLN A 9 -6.42 5.46 -2.93
C GLN A 9 -7.14 6.07 -1.73
N PRO A 10 -6.93 7.38 -1.46
CA PRO A 10 -7.62 8.03 -0.34
C PRO A 10 -9.13 8.01 -0.52
N VAL A 11 -9.85 7.76 0.55
CA VAL A 11 -11.31 7.92 0.57
C VAL A 11 -11.66 9.41 0.43
N ARG A 12 -10.82 10.29 1.02
CA ARG A 12 -10.97 11.75 0.90
C ARG A 12 -9.76 12.31 0.16
N PRO A 13 -9.82 12.46 -1.17
CA PRO A 13 -8.67 12.94 -1.94
C PRO A 13 -8.15 14.31 -1.49
N ALA A 14 -9.00 15.15 -0.90
CA ALA A 14 -8.61 16.47 -0.43
C ALA A 14 -7.49 16.44 0.61
N MET A 15 -7.28 15.29 1.30
CA MET A 15 -6.17 15.19 2.25
C MET A 15 -4.82 15.33 1.56
N LEU A 16 -4.75 15.05 0.25
CA LEU A 16 -3.51 15.18 -0.52
C LEU A 16 -3.28 16.60 -1.01
N SER A 17 -4.35 17.31 -1.40
CA SER A 17 -4.24 18.66 -1.95
C SER A 17 -4.29 19.75 -0.86
N GLU A 18 -5.01 19.49 0.24
CA GLU A 18 -5.21 20.46 1.31
C GLU A 18 -4.45 20.11 2.59
N GLY A 19 -3.86 18.93 2.64
CA GLY A 19 -3.19 18.41 3.82
C GLY A 19 -4.13 17.54 4.66
N PRO A 20 -3.57 16.54 5.33
CA PRO A 20 -4.35 15.63 6.17
C PRO A 20 -4.76 16.29 7.48
N SER A 21 -5.90 15.85 8.03
CA SER A 21 -6.25 16.18 9.41
C SER A 21 -5.27 15.45 10.34
N GLU A 22 -5.29 15.80 11.64
CA GLU A 22 -4.46 15.11 12.62
C GLU A 22 -4.74 13.60 12.65
N GLU A 23 -6.01 13.23 12.60
CA GLU A 23 -6.40 11.83 12.58
C GLU A 23 -5.94 11.12 11.32
N GLU A 24 -6.10 11.76 10.16
CA GLU A 24 -5.64 11.20 8.90
C GLU A 24 -4.12 10.99 8.90
N ALA A 25 -3.38 11.96 9.43
CA ALA A 25 -1.93 11.83 9.54
C ALA A 25 -1.54 10.68 10.45
N ARG A 26 -2.25 10.49 11.56
CA ARG A 26 -1.99 9.40 12.49
C ARG A 26 -2.25 8.05 11.84
N ILE A 27 -3.38 7.90 11.14
CA ILE A 27 -3.71 6.65 10.46
C ILE A 27 -2.74 6.36 9.32
N THR A 28 -2.31 7.40 8.59
CA THR A 28 -1.29 7.24 7.55
C THR A 28 -0.01 6.68 8.14
N ASN A 29 0.39 7.16 9.32
CA ASN A 29 1.57 6.65 9.98
C ASN A 29 1.39 5.19 10.42
N GLU A 30 0.21 4.84 10.94
CA GLU A 30 -0.10 3.46 11.32
C GLU A 30 -0.04 2.54 10.11
N HIS A 31 -0.56 3.00 8.97
CA HIS A 31 -0.50 2.28 7.69
C HIS A 31 0.96 2.05 7.29
N PHE A 32 1.79 3.08 7.34
CA PHE A 32 3.20 2.98 7.00
C PHE A 32 3.91 1.95 7.91
N GLU A 33 3.66 2.01 9.21
CA GLU A 33 4.27 1.08 10.15
C GLU A 33 3.80 -0.36 9.90
N TYR A 34 2.55 -0.54 9.52
CA TYR A 34 2.03 -1.86 9.14
C TYR A 34 2.80 -2.42 7.95
N LEU A 35 2.96 -1.62 6.88
CA LEU A 35 3.69 -2.07 5.69
C LEU A 35 5.15 -2.35 6.02
N LYS A 36 5.76 -1.53 6.86
CA LYS A 36 7.14 -1.74 7.30
C LYS A 36 7.29 -3.07 8.02
N GLY A 37 6.33 -3.40 8.89
CA GLY A 37 6.31 -4.70 9.58
C GLY A 37 6.19 -5.86 8.59
N GLN A 38 5.37 -5.72 7.56
CA GLN A 38 5.23 -6.74 6.53
C GLN A 38 6.52 -6.91 5.73
N MET A 39 7.24 -5.81 5.49
CA MET A 39 8.54 -5.88 4.84
C MET A 39 9.53 -6.67 5.70
N GLU A 40 9.56 -6.40 6.99
CA GLU A 40 10.44 -7.09 7.93
C GLU A 40 10.12 -8.58 8.04
N GLN A 41 8.85 -8.95 7.87
CA GLN A 41 8.42 -10.35 7.89
C GLN A 41 8.63 -11.08 6.55
N GLY A 42 9.01 -10.35 5.51
CA GLY A 42 9.25 -10.95 4.21
C GLY A 42 8.02 -11.06 3.31
N THR A 43 6.88 -10.52 3.73
CA THR A 43 5.66 -10.56 2.91
C THR A 43 5.57 -9.40 1.94
N LEU A 44 6.14 -8.26 2.28
CA LEU A 44 6.14 -7.08 1.41
C LEU A 44 7.44 -6.98 0.65
N ILE A 45 7.37 -6.87 -0.68
CA ILE A 45 8.55 -6.73 -1.53
C ILE A 45 8.91 -5.26 -1.70
N LEU A 46 7.93 -4.42 -2.04
CA LEU A 46 8.15 -2.98 -2.18
C LEU A 46 6.81 -2.27 -1.99
N ALA A 47 6.88 -1.00 -1.66
CA ALA A 47 5.70 -0.14 -1.58
C ALA A 47 6.11 1.27 -1.98
N GLY A 48 5.16 2.01 -2.53
CA GLY A 48 5.39 3.39 -2.93
C GLY A 48 4.10 4.05 -3.33
N ARG A 49 4.19 5.32 -3.71
CA ARG A 49 3.02 6.07 -4.13
C ARG A 49 3.39 7.03 -5.25
N THR A 50 2.39 7.43 -6.03
CA THR A 50 2.56 8.50 -7.01
C THR A 50 2.67 9.83 -6.24
N LEU A 51 3.40 10.77 -6.81
CA LEU A 51 3.68 12.04 -6.13
C LEU A 51 2.71 13.17 -6.50
N ASN A 52 1.75 12.89 -7.38
CA ASN A 52 0.69 13.86 -7.68
C ASN A 52 -0.30 13.90 -6.51
N SER A 53 -0.99 15.04 -6.38
CA SER A 53 -1.89 15.29 -5.25
C SER A 53 -3.37 15.40 -5.64
N ASP A 54 -3.70 15.09 -6.90
CA ASP A 54 -5.08 15.09 -7.34
C ASP A 54 -5.75 13.73 -7.09
N TYR A 55 -7.00 13.60 -7.51
CA TYR A 55 -7.80 12.39 -7.27
C TYR A 55 -7.23 11.13 -7.94
N SER A 56 -6.31 11.29 -8.90
CA SER A 56 -5.71 10.14 -9.57
C SER A 56 -4.53 9.55 -8.81
N SER A 57 -4.10 10.19 -7.71
CA SER A 57 -3.01 9.68 -6.89
C SER A 57 -3.34 8.31 -6.33
N PHE A 58 -2.34 7.44 -6.29
CA PHE A 58 -2.51 6.11 -5.70
C PHE A 58 -1.19 5.60 -5.15
N GLY A 59 -1.30 4.65 -4.23
CA GLY A 59 -0.15 3.91 -3.74
C GLY A 59 -0.23 2.48 -4.20
N ILE A 60 0.92 1.82 -4.33
CA ILE A 60 0.97 0.39 -4.59
C ILE A 60 1.90 -0.31 -3.61
N ALA A 61 1.65 -1.60 -3.43
CA ALA A 61 2.56 -2.47 -2.72
C ALA A 61 2.54 -3.82 -3.43
N ILE A 62 3.70 -4.48 -3.49
CA ILE A 62 3.79 -5.82 -4.05
C ILE A 62 4.03 -6.77 -2.89
N PHE A 63 3.10 -7.72 -2.73
CA PHE A 63 3.11 -8.67 -1.62
C PHE A 63 3.33 -10.10 -2.12
N ASN A 64 3.94 -10.90 -1.26
CA ASN A 64 3.86 -12.36 -1.36
C ASN A 64 2.81 -12.82 -0.34
N ALA A 65 1.89 -13.67 -0.76
CA ALA A 65 0.89 -14.23 0.14
C ALA A 65 0.66 -15.70 -0.24
N ARG A 66 0.18 -16.48 0.70
CA ARG A 66 -0.03 -17.92 0.45
C ARG A 66 -1.09 -18.18 -0.62
N ASP A 67 -2.15 -17.36 -0.60
CA ASP A 67 -3.30 -17.51 -1.49
C ASP A 67 -4.14 -16.24 -1.41
N ASP A 68 -5.24 -16.21 -2.17
CA ASP A 68 -6.15 -15.06 -2.22
C ASP A 68 -6.72 -14.74 -0.84
N ALA A 69 -7.07 -15.75 -0.06
CA ALA A 69 -7.64 -15.54 1.27
C ALA A 69 -6.63 -14.85 2.18
N HIS A 70 -5.37 -15.24 2.11
CA HIS A 70 -4.31 -14.60 2.88
C HIS A 70 -4.10 -13.16 2.44
N MET A 71 -4.15 -12.90 1.13
CA MET A 71 -4.03 -11.51 0.63
C MET A 71 -5.19 -10.66 1.12
N GLN A 72 -6.39 -11.20 1.17
CA GLN A 72 -7.54 -10.49 1.71
C GLN A 72 -7.35 -10.16 3.19
N GLU A 73 -6.82 -11.12 3.98
CA GLU A 73 -6.51 -10.87 5.39
C GLU A 73 -5.49 -9.76 5.57
N LEU A 74 -4.44 -9.75 4.73
CA LEU A 74 -3.41 -8.71 4.79
C LEU A 74 -4.00 -7.34 4.48
N THR A 75 -4.94 -7.28 3.54
CA THR A 75 -5.63 -6.05 3.18
C THR A 75 -6.49 -5.53 4.35
N GLU A 76 -7.26 -6.42 4.97
CA GLU A 76 -8.15 -6.05 6.07
C GLU A 76 -7.39 -5.67 7.35
N ALA A 77 -6.18 -6.17 7.51
CA ALA A 77 -5.35 -5.87 8.66
C ALA A 77 -4.63 -4.52 8.55
N ASP A 78 -4.59 -3.93 7.36
CA ASP A 78 -3.98 -2.62 7.17
C ASP A 78 -4.82 -1.56 7.89
N PRO A 79 -4.27 -0.83 8.86
CA PRO A 79 -5.02 0.20 9.57
C PRO A 79 -5.60 1.27 8.66
N GLY A 80 -4.91 1.58 7.56
CA GLY A 80 -5.41 2.55 6.59
C GLY A 80 -6.71 2.10 5.94
N VAL A 81 -6.86 0.80 5.74
CA VAL A 81 -8.08 0.21 5.18
C VAL A 81 -9.12 0.01 6.27
N ALA A 82 -8.72 -0.59 7.40
CA ALA A 82 -9.63 -0.88 8.51
C ALA A 82 -10.31 0.39 9.05
N LYS A 83 -9.58 1.50 9.09
CA LYS A 83 -10.07 2.79 9.58
C LYS A 83 -10.62 3.68 8.46
N ARG A 84 -10.77 3.13 7.26
CA ARG A 84 -11.39 3.78 6.10
C ARG A 84 -10.73 5.07 5.64
N LEU A 85 -9.41 5.17 5.84
CA LEU A 85 -8.64 6.26 5.27
C LEU A 85 -8.40 6.01 3.79
N PHE A 86 -8.15 4.75 3.43
CA PHE A 86 -7.93 4.31 2.07
C PHE A 86 -8.94 3.27 1.67
N ARG A 87 -9.29 3.25 0.38
CA ARG A 87 -9.94 2.10 -0.24
C ARG A 87 -8.85 1.31 -0.94
N ALA A 88 -8.95 -0.01 -0.89
CA ALA A 88 -7.91 -0.89 -1.41
C ALA A 88 -8.48 -1.87 -2.42
N GLU A 89 -7.65 -2.22 -3.38
CA GLU A 89 -7.90 -3.28 -4.35
C GLU A 89 -6.66 -4.15 -4.38
N TRP A 90 -6.79 -5.42 -4.70
CA TRP A 90 -5.63 -6.26 -4.93
C TRP A 90 -5.89 -7.22 -6.07
N TYR A 91 -4.81 -7.63 -6.73
CA TYR A 91 -4.87 -8.47 -7.93
C TYR A 91 -3.75 -9.49 -7.88
N PRO A 92 -4.00 -10.75 -8.29
CA PRO A 92 -2.89 -11.67 -8.57
C PRO A 92 -1.95 -11.00 -9.58
N TYR A 93 -0.65 -11.11 -9.33
CA TYR A 93 0.33 -10.34 -10.09
C TYR A 93 1.56 -11.19 -10.36
N ARG A 94 2.13 -11.03 -11.54
CA ARG A 94 3.38 -11.70 -11.89
C ARG A 94 4.46 -10.66 -12.13
N ILE A 95 5.56 -10.77 -11.42
CA ILE A 95 6.74 -9.98 -11.70
C ILE A 95 7.42 -10.62 -12.90
N ALA A 96 7.40 -9.95 -14.05
CA ALA A 96 7.98 -10.49 -15.26
C ALA A 96 9.48 -10.21 -15.34
N LEU A 97 9.90 -9.03 -14.89
CA LEU A 97 11.30 -8.62 -14.88
C LEU A 97 11.58 -7.93 -13.56
N HIS A 98 12.70 -8.26 -12.94
CA HIS A 98 13.04 -7.72 -11.63
C HIS A 98 14.55 -7.53 -11.53
N ALA A 99 14.96 -6.31 -11.22
CA ALA A 99 16.35 -5.97 -11.00
C ALA A 99 16.48 -5.26 -9.64
N PRO A 100 16.66 -6.03 -8.55
CA PRO A 100 16.65 -5.46 -7.19
C PRO A 100 17.69 -4.38 -6.95
N GLY A 101 18.81 -4.39 -7.71
CA GLY A 101 19.84 -3.38 -7.58
C GLY A 101 19.54 -2.05 -8.27
N ASN A 102 18.47 -2.00 -9.08
CA ASN A 102 18.10 -0.77 -9.78
C ASN A 102 17.04 -0.05 -8.96
N THR A 103 17.49 0.86 -8.11
CA THR A 103 16.58 1.68 -7.31
C THR A 103 16.58 3.10 -7.87
N GLY A 104 15.42 3.73 -7.86
CA GLY A 104 15.30 5.10 -8.34
C GLY A 104 15.94 6.10 -7.38
N ASP A 105 16.34 7.25 -7.90
CA ASP A 105 16.75 8.37 -7.06
C ASP A 105 15.55 8.97 -6.36
N GLN A 106 15.73 9.37 -5.13
CA GLN A 106 14.65 9.95 -4.32
C GLN A 106 14.72 11.46 -4.30
#